data_74136d3d95eed6173ef59624e371b865
#
_entry.id   74136d3d95eed6173ef59624e371b865
#
_cell.length_a   1.000
_cell.length_b   1.000
_cell.length_c   1.000
_cell.angle_alpha   90.00
_cell.angle_beta   90.00
_cell.angle_gamma   90.00
#
_symmetry.space_group_name_H-M   'P 1'
#
loop_
_entity.id
_entity.type
_entity.pdbx_description
1 polymer ?
#
loop_
_entity_poly.entity_id
_entity_poly.type
_entity_poly.pdbx_seq_one_letter_code
_entity_poly.pdbx_strand_id
1 'polypeptide(L)'
;YFLGESTDGRRLLTSISGGDPGYEETSKIVGEAALLLALEHDALPASGACGGVLTPAVALGGALLDRLDGCGLRFAVRGTDLADDLPRMVADDFVRPIA
;
A
#
# COMPACT_ATOMS: atom_id res chain seq x y z
N TYR A 1 2.62 -1.48 -9.40
CA TYR A 1 2.98 -2.87 -9.07
C TYR A 1 4.34 -2.92 -8.42
N PHE A 2 4.48 -3.77 -7.42
CA PHE A 2 5.74 -3.98 -6.69
C PHE A 2 6.06 -5.46 -6.67
N LEU A 3 7.24 -5.81 -7.15
CA LEU A 3 7.78 -7.15 -7.08
C LEU A 3 8.83 -7.21 -5.96
N GLY A 4 8.54 -8.01 -4.93
CA GLY A 4 9.49 -8.35 -3.89
C GLY A 4 10.11 -9.72 -4.16
N GLU A 5 11.40 -9.84 -3.95
CA GLU A 5 12.12 -11.11 -4.01
C GLU A 5 12.94 -11.28 -2.73
N SER A 6 12.77 -12.43 -2.08
CA SER A 6 13.53 -12.75 -0.88
C SER A 6 14.84 -13.49 -1.23
N THR A 7 15.76 -13.54 -0.28
CA THR A 7 17.06 -14.20 -0.47
C THR A 7 16.97 -15.70 -0.72
N ASP A 8 15.86 -16.34 -0.37
CA ASP A 8 15.56 -17.76 -0.65
C ASP A 8 14.83 -17.97 -1.98
N GLY A 9 14.67 -16.90 -2.79
CA GLY A 9 14.08 -16.95 -4.13
C GLY A 9 12.55 -16.88 -4.16
N ARG A 10 11.87 -16.70 -3.04
CA ARG A 10 10.41 -16.49 -3.04
C ARG A 10 10.08 -15.10 -3.58
N ARG A 11 9.00 -15.02 -4.33
CA ARG A 11 8.53 -13.78 -4.97
C ARG A 11 7.14 -13.41 -4.48
N LEU A 12 6.92 -12.11 -4.34
CA LEU A 12 5.65 -11.52 -3.98
C LEU A 12 5.33 -10.39 -4.94
N LEU A 13 4.17 -10.44 -5.60
CA LEU A 13 3.64 -9.33 -6.38
C LEU A 13 2.53 -8.65 -5.60
N THR A 14 2.67 -7.36 -5.41
CA THR A 14 1.64 -6.50 -4.83
C THR A 14 1.26 -5.38 -5.78
N SER A 15 0.07 -4.82 -5.58
CA SER A 15 -0.38 -3.66 -6.34
C SER A 15 -1.04 -2.63 -5.43
N ILE A 16 -0.92 -1.37 -5.84
CA ILE A 16 -1.69 -0.25 -5.31
C ILE A 16 -2.48 0.33 -6.48
N SER A 17 -3.78 0.54 -6.29
CA SER A 17 -4.65 1.13 -7.30
C SER A 17 -5.55 2.21 -6.71
N GLY A 18 -5.81 3.24 -7.49
CA GLY A 18 -6.61 4.40 -7.10
C GLY A 18 -6.83 5.33 -8.29
N GLY A 19 -7.12 6.60 -8.00
CA GLY A 19 -7.29 7.65 -8.99
C GLY A 19 -5.97 8.29 -9.43
N ASP A 20 -5.98 9.61 -9.61
CA ASP A 20 -4.76 10.34 -10.00
C ASP A 20 -3.73 10.34 -8.86
N PRO A 21 -2.53 9.78 -9.09
CA PRO A 21 -1.52 9.68 -8.04
C PRO A 21 -0.88 11.02 -7.67
N GLY A 22 -0.93 12.01 -8.57
CA GLY A 22 -0.27 13.31 -8.37
C GLY A 22 -0.96 14.20 -7.35
N TYR A 23 -2.25 14.41 -7.52
CA TYR A 23 -3.01 15.34 -6.68
C TYR A 23 -4.08 14.67 -5.83
N GLU A 24 -4.85 13.78 -6.40
CA GLU A 24 -5.98 13.16 -5.71
C GLU A 24 -5.53 12.18 -4.65
N GLU A 25 -4.79 11.16 -5.03
CA GLU A 25 -4.40 10.09 -4.11
C GLU A 25 -3.32 10.54 -3.11
N THR A 26 -2.38 11.38 -3.52
CA THR A 26 -1.38 11.94 -2.61
C THR A 26 -2.02 12.77 -1.51
N SER A 27 -3.03 13.58 -1.83
CA SER A 27 -3.73 14.37 -0.82
C SER A 27 -4.49 13.50 0.18
N LYS A 28 -5.11 12.41 -0.27
CA LYS A 28 -5.75 11.42 0.61
C LYS A 28 -4.74 10.76 1.54
N ILE A 29 -3.61 10.30 1.00
CA ILE A 29 -2.56 9.64 1.79
C ILE A 29 -2.04 10.58 2.90
N VAL A 30 -1.73 11.81 2.56
CA VAL A 30 -1.24 12.79 3.55
C VAL A 30 -2.31 13.13 4.58
N GLY A 31 -3.54 13.36 4.14
CA GLY A 31 -4.66 13.67 5.02
C GLY A 31 -4.99 12.54 5.99
N GLU A 32 -5.09 11.31 5.50
CA GLU A 32 -5.38 10.15 6.34
C GLU A 32 -4.23 9.82 7.29
N ALA A 33 -2.97 9.99 6.87
CA ALA A 33 -1.82 9.84 7.75
C ALA A 33 -1.84 10.88 8.90
N ALA A 34 -2.15 12.13 8.58
CA ALA A 34 -2.26 13.18 9.58
C ALA A 34 -3.40 12.94 10.58
N LEU A 35 -4.57 12.53 10.09
CA LEU A 35 -5.71 12.19 10.95
C LEU A 35 -5.41 10.99 11.86
N LEU A 36 -4.76 9.97 11.34
CA LEU A 36 -4.36 8.80 12.11
C LEU A 36 -3.40 9.19 13.25
N LEU A 37 -2.39 9.99 12.95
CA LEU A 37 -1.44 10.49 13.96
C LEU A 37 -2.12 11.38 15.03
N ALA A 38 -3.07 12.19 14.62
CA ALA A 38 -3.73 13.14 15.54
C ALA A 38 -4.81 12.51 16.40
N LEU A 39 -5.56 11.55 15.87
CA LEU A 39 -6.79 11.06 16.47
C LEU A 39 -6.72 9.61 16.97
N GLU A 40 -5.86 8.80 16.40
CA GLU A 40 -5.84 7.35 16.62
C GLU A 40 -4.46 6.84 17.06
N HIS A 41 -3.80 7.56 17.95
CA HIS A 41 -2.45 7.23 18.41
C HIS A 41 -2.36 5.78 18.97
N ASP A 42 -3.41 5.30 19.61
CA ASP A 42 -3.45 3.95 20.17
C ASP A 42 -3.52 2.83 19.12
N ALA A 43 -3.90 3.17 17.87
CA ALA A 43 -3.91 2.25 16.74
C ALA A 43 -2.54 2.11 16.06
N LEU A 44 -1.55 2.93 16.43
CA LEU A 44 -0.22 2.91 15.82
C LEU A 44 0.58 1.70 16.29
N PRO A 45 1.47 1.16 15.41
CA PRO A 45 2.48 0.21 15.85
C PRO A 45 3.35 0.81 16.96
N ALA A 46 3.98 -0.04 17.78
CA ALA A 46 4.83 0.43 18.86
C ALA A 46 5.94 1.38 18.41
N SER A 47 6.50 1.17 17.22
CA SER A 47 7.48 2.05 16.58
C SER A 47 6.93 3.45 16.29
N GLY A 48 5.70 3.54 15.77
CA GLY A 48 5.02 4.81 15.51
C GLY A 48 4.63 5.54 16.78
N ALA A 49 4.17 4.81 17.78
CA ALA A 49 3.78 5.37 19.09
C ALA A 49 4.95 6.02 19.84
N CYS A 50 6.18 5.52 19.66
CA CYS A 50 7.38 6.12 20.24
C CYS A 50 7.83 7.42 19.55
N GLY A 51 7.36 7.69 18.35
CA GLY A 51 7.76 8.84 17.55
C GLY A 51 9.15 8.72 16.94
N GLY A 52 9.56 9.76 16.20
CA GLY A 52 10.86 9.83 15.54
C GLY A 52 10.75 10.19 14.06
N VAL A 53 11.88 10.13 13.35
CA VAL A 53 11.92 10.25 11.88
C VAL A 53 11.75 8.86 11.29
N LEU A 54 10.52 8.54 10.87
CA LEU A 54 10.13 7.20 10.45
C LEU A 54 9.45 7.26 9.07
N THR A 55 9.55 6.16 8.31
CA THR A 55 8.73 6.01 7.11
C THR A 55 7.27 5.77 7.50
N PRO A 56 6.30 6.14 6.64
CA PRO A 56 4.89 5.88 6.90
C PRO A 56 4.58 4.39 7.17
N ALA A 57 5.23 3.48 6.47
CA ALA A 57 5.05 2.04 6.67
C ALA A 57 5.44 1.61 8.09
N VAL A 58 6.56 2.12 8.62
CA VAL A 58 7.05 1.79 9.96
C VAL A 58 6.21 2.48 11.04
N ALA A 59 5.85 3.75 10.82
CA ALA A 59 5.12 4.54 11.82
C ALA A 59 3.64 4.18 11.93
N LEU A 60 2.97 3.91 10.81
CA LEU A 60 1.52 3.84 10.72
C LEU A 60 1.00 2.43 10.42
N GLY A 61 1.80 1.59 9.77
CA GLY A 61 1.50 0.18 9.55
C GLY A 61 0.14 -0.10 8.92
N GLY A 62 -0.51 -1.15 9.38
CA GLY A 62 -1.82 -1.59 8.88
C GLY A 62 -2.95 -0.58 9.10
N ALA A 63 -2.87 0.24 10.16
CA ALA A 63 -3.88 1.25 10.44
C ALA A 63 -4.04 2.28 9.30
N LEU A 64 -2.92 2.67 8.67
CA LEU A 64 -2.98 3.54 7.49
C LEU A 64 -3.60 2.83 6.29
N LEU A 65 -3.25 1.55 6.07
CA LEU A 65 -3.81 0.77 4.95
C LEU A 65 -5.34 0.66 5.05
N ASP A 66 -5.87 0.39 6.24
CA ASP A 66 -7.31 0.28 6.48
C ASP A 66 -8.03 1.61 6.19
N ARG A 67 -7.46 2.74 6.59
CA ARG A 67 -8.02 4.06 6.30
C ARG A 67 -7.99 4.37 4.81
N LEU A 68 -6.90 4.07 4.14
CA LEU A 68 -6.74 4.32 2.70
C LEU A 68 -7.67 3.45 1.85
N ASP A 69 -7.90 2.20 2.24
CA ASP A 69 -8.89 1.34 1.59
C ASP A 69 -10.29 1.95 1.69
N GLY A 70 -10.65 2.50 2.83
CA GLY A 70 -11.89 3.25 3.04
C GLY A 70 -12.04 4.49 2.15
N CYS A 71 -10.93 5.08 1.69
CA CYS A 71 -10.89 6.21 0.76
C CYS A 71 -10.78 5.81 -0.72
N GLY A 72 -10.78 4.51 -1.02
CA GLY A 72 -10.72 3.99 -2.38
C GLY A 72 -9.32 3.74 -2.92
N LEU A 73 -8.28 3.91 -2.11
CA LEU A 73 -6.91 3.52 -2.47
C LEU A 73 -6.68 2.07 -2.04
N ARG A 74 -6.62 1.17 -3.00
CA ARG A 74 -6.62 -0.27 -2.75
C ARG A 74 -5.23 -0.87 -2.81
N PHE A 75 -4.91 -1.65 -1.80
CA PHE A 75 -3.69 -2.45 -1.69
C PHE A 75 -4.04 -3.92 -1.84
N ALA A 76 -3.33 -4.63 -2.69
CA ALA A 76 -3.61 -6.03 -2.94
C ALA A 76 -2.34 -6.87 -3.12
N VAL A 77 -2.36 -8.08 -2.58
CA VAL A 77 -1.41 -9.13 -2.96
C VAL A 77 -1.97 -9.81 -4.20
N ARG A 78 -1.20 -9.79 -5.29
CA ARG A 78 -1.61 -10.35 -6.58
C ARG A 78 -1.15 -11.78 -6.77
N GLY A 79 -0.04 -12.16 -6.15
CA GLY A 79 0.45 -13.53 -6.20
C GLY A 79 1.72 -13.73 -5.38
N THR A 80 1.95 -14.98 -5.05
CA THR A 80 3.15 -15.46 -4.38
C THR A 80 3.78 -16.57 -5.22
N ASP A 81 5.10 -16.73 -5.12
CA ASP A 81 5.85 -17.78 -5.84
C ASP A 81 5.66 -17.77 -7.38
N LEU A 82 5.55 -16.57 -7.94
CA LEU A 82 5.31 -16.34 -9.36
C LEU A 82 6.55 -16.71 -10.18
N ALA A 83 6.49 -17.83 -10.91
CA ALA A 83 7.58 -18.25 -11.78
C ALA A 83 7.61 -17.42 -13.08
N ASP A 84 6.75 -17.69 -14.05
CA ASP A 84 6.86 -17.12 -15.39
C ASP A 84 5.64 -16.29 -15.84
N ASP A 85 4.58 -16.23 -15.04
CA ASP A 85 3.30 -15.57 -15.42
C ASP A 85 3.22 -14.08 -15.08
N LEU A 86 4.26 -13.51 -14.47
CA LEU A 86 4.28 -12.11 -14.04
C LEU A 86 3.93 -11.11 -15.15
N PRO A 87 4.50 -11.21 -16.37
CA PRO A 87 4.19 -10.28 -17.45
C PRO A 87 2.72 -10.32 -17.88
N ARG A 88 2.10 -11.51 -17.84
CA ARG A 88 0.69 -11.68 -18.22
C ARG A 88 -0.25 -11.10 -17.17
N MET A 89 0.02 -11.32 -15.89
CA MET A 89 -0.80 -10.79 -14.81
C MET A 89 -0.84 -9.27 -14.81
N VAL A 90 0.30 -8.62 -15.06
CA VAL A 90 0.37 -7.17 -15.17
C VAL A 90 -0.33 -6.67 -16.44
N ALA A 91 -0.13 -7.33 -17.57
CA ALA A 91 -0.76 -6.96 -18.84
C ALA A 91 -2.29 -7.08 -18.79
N ASP A 92 -2.82 -8.12 -18.18
CA ASP A 92 -4.27 -8.34 -18.05
C ASP A 92 -4.96 -7.23 -17.24
N ASP A 93 -4.29 -6.70 -16.21
CA ASP A 93 -4.83 -5.58 -15.43
C ASP A 93 -4.81 -4.25 -16.21
N PHE A 94 -3.86 -4.05 -17.12
CA PHE A 94 -3.82 -2.85 -17.98
C PHE A 94 -4.86 -2.86 -19.08
N VAL A 95 -5.32 -4.03 -19.50
CA VAL A 95 -6.32 -4.19 -20.59
C VAL A 95 -7.76 -4.07 -20.05
N ARG A 96 -7.99 -4.21 -18.78
CA ARG A 96 -9.32 -4.04 -18.20
C ARG A 96 -9.66 -2.55 -18.07
N PRO A 97 -10.76 -2.07 -18.70
CA PRO A 97 -11.21 -0.72 -18.46
C PRO A 97 -11.49 -0.53 -16.97
N ILE A 98 -10.98 0.55 -16.44
CA ILE A 98 -11.32 0.99 -15.08
C ILE A 98 -12.79 1.41 -15.11
N ALA A 99 -13.63 0.53 -14.64
CA ALA A 99 -15.04 0.82 -14.46
C ALA A 99 -15.32 1.34 -13.06
#